data_cda07f1e3ef4e84a9b09ff24a72ea196
#
_entry.id   cda07f1e3ef4e84a9b09ff24a72ea196
#
_cell.length_a   1.000
_cell.length_b   1.000
_cell.length_c   1.000
_cell.angle_alpha   90.00
_cell.angle_beta   90.00
_cell.angle_gamma   90.00
#
_symmetry.space_group_name_H-M   'P 1'
#
loop_
_entity.id
_entity.type
_entity.pdbx_description
1 polymer ?
#
loop_
_entity_poly.entity_id
_entity_poly.type
_entity_poly.pdbx_seq_one_letter_code
_entity_poly.pdbx_strand_id
1 'polypeptide(L)'
;MSVFSKFALSVFFIGFLIVVARPGLSQDILTVEADDSLEWNQTDGFYKANGNAVAFQGEQNLKGDVLIAYYTPTGSSRDFSRILAEGNVSFKDGRISGTGATADYDLSKRHYVLSGPNASISGPDGQADAETQIDFERNSAKIYLQDNARIILSDGRRLFGDSITVILDDKENVSRVIANGDVEVIQTPGSSATGDEADYDHKANITILTGNVTLIDGENKLFGDVAEIDFSTGISKIISSSLVGRVSGQFSRLITDPKQ
;
A
#
# COMPACT_ATOMS: atom_id res chain seq x y z
N MET A 1 -30.97 -7.55 4.87
CA MET A 1 -30.36 -8.10 3.64
C MET A 1 -28.96 -7.55 3.56
N SER A 2 -28.01 -8.43 3.64
CA SER A 2 -26.59 -8.27 3.90
C SER A 2 -25.88 -7.43 2.83
N VAL A 3 -25.33 -6.27 3.21
CA VAL A 3 -24.45 -5.42 2.39
C VAL A 3 -22.97 -5.54 2.86
N PHE A 4 -22.65 -6.58 3.62
CA PHE A 4 -21.31 -6.78 4.20
C PHE A 4 -20.53 -7.90 3.51
N SER A 5 -20.37 -7.82 2.19
CA SER A 5 -19.54 -8.80 1.52
C SER A 5 -18.85 -8.16 0.32
N LYS A 6 -17.76 -7.46 0.56
CA LYS A 6 -16.63 -7.30 -0.39
C LYS A 6 -15.49 -6.53 0.28
N PHE A 7 -14.80 -7.14 1.23
CA PHE A 7 -13.42 -6.80 1.54
C PHE A 7 -12.53 -7.53 0.53
N ALA A 8 -12.58 -7.11 -0.70
CA ALA A 8 -11.54 -7.44 -1.64
C ALA A 8 -10.73 -6.15 -1.82
N LEU A 9 -9.78 -5.91 -0.93
CA LEU A 9 -8.66 -5.07 -1.25
C LEU A 9 -7.89 -5.86 -2.32
N SER A 10 -8.28 -5.67 -3.58
CA SER A 10 -7.52 -6.20 -4.70
C SER A 10 -6.15 -5.56 -4.62
N VAL A 11 -5.18 -6.32 -4.14
CA VAL A 11 -3.83 -5.86 -3.98
C VAL A 11 -3.29 -5.50 -5.34
N PHE A 12 -2.85 -4.31 -5.40
CA PHE A 12 -2.18 -3.63 -6.47
C PHE A 12 -1.13 -4.51 -7.13
N PHE A 13 -1.48 -5.06 -8.26
CA PHE A 13 -0.56 -5.77 -9.10
C PHE A 13 0.32 -4.73 -9.81
N ILE A 14 1.48 -4.42 -9.27
CA ILE A 14 2.50 -3.71 -10.01
C ILE A 14 3.13 -4.75 -10.96
N GLY A 15 2.38 -5.11 -11.98
CA GLY A 15 2.85 -5.90 -13.11
C GLY A 15 3.62 -5.02 -14.09
N PHE A 16 4.65 -4.32 -13.58
CA PHE A 16 5.44 -3.46 -14.43
C PHE A 16 6.21 -4.31 -15.45
N LEU A 17 5.78 -4.17 -16.71
CA LEU A 17 6.53 -4.55 -17.92
C LEU A 17 7.21 -5.93 -17.90
N ILE A 18 6.48 -7.00 -17.56
CA ILE A 18 6.95 -8.35 -17.85
C ILE A 18 6.29 -8.78 -19.15
N VAL A 19 7.06 -8.79 -20.23
CA VAL A 19 6.74 -9.52 -21.45
C VAL A 19 6.75 -11.01 -21.13
N VAL A 20 5.67 -11.53 -20.53
CA VAL A 20 5.40 -12.95 -20.58
C VAL A 20 4.85 -13.22 -21.97
N ALA A 21 5.70 -13.75 -22.84
CA ALA A 21 5.29 -14.23 -24.16
C ALA A 21 4.15 -15.24 -24.00
N ARG A 22 2.90 -14.78 -24.14
CA ARG A 22 1.75 -15.65 -24.36
C ARG A 22 1.68 -15.92 -25.85
N PRO A 23 1.77 -17.15 -26.31
CA PRO A 23 1.64 -17.44 -27.73
C PRO A 23 0.20 -17.09 -28.17
N GLY A 24 0.06 -16.09 -29.03
CA GLY A 24 -1.18 -15.80 -29.74
C GLY A 24 -1.81 -14.42 -29.57
N LEU A 25 -1.24 -13.49 -28.79
CA LEU A 25 -1.68 -12.09 -28.75
C LEU A 25 -0.62 -11.19 -29.40
N SER A 26 -1.05 -10.19 -30.14
CA SER A 26 -0.18 -9.12 -30.62
C SER A 26 0.57 -8.53 -29.43
N GLN A 27 1.89 -8.68 -29.38
CA GLN A 27 2.71 -8.03 -28.36
C GLN A 27 2.71 -6.53 -28.65
N ASP A 28 2.17 -5.74 -27.75
CA ASP A 28 2.33 -4.30 -27.81
C ASP A 28 3.83 -3.97 -27.73
N ILE A 29 4.27 -3.12 -28.65
CA ILE A 29 5.67 -2.73 -28.73
C ILE A 29 5.98 -1.81 -27.54
N LEU A 30 7.06 -2.12 -26.80
CA LEU A 30 7.62 -1.19 -25.83
C LEU A 30 8.24 0.00 -26.60
N THR A 31 7.74 1.18 -26.32
CA THR A 31 8.26 2.44 -26.86
C THR A 31 8.85 3.27 -25.74
N VAL A 32 10.00 3.89 -26.00
CA VAL A 32 10.67 4.80 -25.06
C VAL A 32 10.92 6.12 -25.77
N GLU A 33 10.53 7.21 -25.14
CA GLU A 33 10.72 8.59 -25.61
C GLU A 33 11.43 9.41 -24.53
N ALA A 34 12.22 10.38 -24.92
CA ALA A 34 12.90 11.31 -24.03
C ALA A 34 13.23 12.61 -24.77
N ASP A 35 13.26 13.73 -24.04
CA ASP A 35 13.50 15.06 -24.64
C ASP A 35 14.97 15.28 -24.98
N ASP A 36 15.92 14.74 -24.16
CA ASP A 36 17.33 15.08 -24.29
C ASP A 36 18.12 14.00 -25.05
N SER A 37 18.05 12.73 -24.62
CA SER A 37 18.84 11.66 -25.25
C SER A 37 18.31 10.26 -24.96
N LEU A 38 18.57 9.36 -25.92
CA LEU A 38 18.49 7.91 -25.75
C LEU A 38 19.90 7.33 -25.94
N GLU A 39 20.38 6.63 -24.94
CA GLU A 39 21.70 5.98 -24.93
C GLU A 39 21.53 4.47 -24.89
N TRP A 40 22.36 3.78 -25.65
CA TRP A 40 22.53 2.33 -25.58
C TRP A 40 23.99 2.02 -25.27
N ASN A 41 24.27 1.60 -24.05
CA ASN A 41 25.59 1.19 -23.63
C ASN A 41 25.73 -0.34 -23.68
N GLN A 42 26.40 -0.83 -24.71
CA GLN A 42 26.59 -2.28 -24.92
C GLN A 42 27.64 -2.88 -23.98
N THR A 43 28.59 -2.07 -23.52
CA THR A 43 29.67 -2.51 -22.66
C THR A 43 29.17 -2.78 -21.24
N ASP A 44 28.38 -1.85 -20.71
CA ASP A 44 27.85 -1.92 -19.36
C ASP A 44 26.46 -2.56 -19.31
N GLY A 45 25.84 -2.84 -20.47
CA GLY A 45 24.57 -3.53 -20.59
C GLY A 45 23.36 -2.74 -20.09
N PHE A 46 23.16 -1.52 -20.59
CA PHE A 46 21.97 -0.75 -20.26
C PHE A 46 21.46 0.11 -21.43
N TYR A 47 20.17 0.44 -21.34
CA TYR A 47 19.54 1.53 -22.06
C TYR A 47 19.26 2.66 -21.09
N LYS A 48 19.46 3.91 -21.51
CA LYS A 48 19.17 5.10 -20.72
C LYS A 48 18.44 6.14 -21.55
N ALA A 49 17.38 6.69 -20.99
CA ALA A 49 16.61 7.80 -21.52
C ALA A 49 16.72 8.99 -20.57
N ASN A 50 17.06 10.17 -21.05
CA ASN A 50 17.22 11.37 -20.26
C ASN A 50 16.28 12.47 -20.76
N GLY A 51 15.73 13.23 -19.81
CA GLY A 51 14.83 14.38 -20.05
C GLY A 51 13.40 13.95 -20.25
N ASN A 52 12.53 14.13 -19.23
CA ASN A 52 11.11 13.78 -19.27
C ASN A 52 10.84 12.42 -19.93
N ALA A 53 11.64 11.42 -19.54
CA ALA A 53 11.61 10.12 -20.19
C ALA A 53 10.31 9.38 -19.92
N VAL A 54 9.76 8.74 -20.94
CA VAL A 54 8.52 7.94 -20.86
C VAL A 54 8.76 6.60 -21.54
N ALA A 55 8.44 5.52 -20.85
CA ALA A 55 8.34 4.19 -21.42
C ALA A 55 6.89 3.75 -21.39
N PHE A 56 6.35 3.20 -22.48
CA PHE A 56 4.98 2.73 -22.53
C PHE A 56 4.84 1.46 -23.38
N GLN A 57 3.90 0.61 -22.96
CA GLN A 57 3.52 -0.61 -23.64
C GLN A 57 2.02 -0.85 -23.43
N GLY A 58 1.22 -0.69 -24.48
CA GLY A 58 -0.24 -0.70 -24.36
C GLY A 58 -0.73 0.41 -23.42
N GLU A 59 -1.49 0.05 -22.39
CA GLU A 59 -2.00 0.99 -21.39
C GLU A 59 -1.02 1.27 -20.24
N GLN A 60 0.09 0.53 -20.18
CA GLN A 60 1.11 0.69 -19.14
C GLN A 60 2.08 1.80 -19.51
N ASN A 61 2.46 2.62 -18.53
CA ASN A 61 3.51 3.61 -18.71
C ASN A 61 4.31 3.83 -17.42
N LEU A 62 5.58 4.21 -17.62
CA LEU A 62 6.49 4.69 -16.59
C LEU A 62 7.10 5.99 -17.07
N LYS A 63 7.15 6.99 -16.21
CA LYS A 63 7.75 8.29 -16.46
C LYS A 63 8.75 8.63 -15.38
N GLY A 64 9.75 9.43 -15.76
CA GLY A 64 10.75 10.00 -14.85
C GLY A 64 11.60 11.02 -15.60
N ASP A 65 12.42 11.76 -14.89
CA ASP A 65 13.42 12.62 -15.54
C ASP A 65 14.47 11.76 -16.26
N VAL A 66 14.77 10.58 -15.67
CA VAL A 66 15.70 9.58 -16.23
C VAL A 66 15.07 8.19 -16.09
N LEU A 67 15.14 7.38 -17.15
CA LEU A 67 14.84 5.95 -17.12
C LEU A 67 16.07 5.15 -17.52
N ILE A 68 16.39 4.09 -16.75
CA ILE A 68 17.52 3.19 -17.03
C ILE A 68 17.01 1.74 -16.97
N ALA A 69 17.27 0.98 -18.03
CA ALA A 69 16.96 -0.45 -18.08
C ALA A 69 18.25 -1.24 -18.27
N TYR A 70 18.65 -1.96 -17.24
CA TYR A 70 19.82 -2.84 -17.24
C TYR A 70 19.44 -4.21 -17.82
N TYR A 71 20.33 -4.79 -18.59
CA TYR A 71 20.15 -6.11 -19.18
C TYR A 71 21.44 -6.94 -19.16
N THR A 72 21.28 -8.26 -19.19
CA THR A 72 22.36 -9.21 -19.41
C THR A 72 22.28 -9.73 -20.83
N PRO A 73 23.34 -9.62 -21.66
CA PRO A 73 23.36 -10.22 -22.98
C PRO A 73 23.29 -11.75 -22.87
N THR A 74 22.26 -12.36 -23.44
CA THR A 74 22.07 -13.82 -23.45
C THR A 74 21.91 -14.28 -24.92
N GLY A 75 23.03 -14.59 -25.57
CA GLY A 75 23.05 -14.95 -26.99
C GLY A 75 22.56 -13.80 -27.88
N SER A 76 21.43 -14.02 -28.59
CA SER A 76 20.79 -12.98 -29.41
C SER A 76 19.70 -12.20 -28.68
N SER A 77 19.35 -12.58 -27.43
CA SER A 77 18.37 -11.88 -26.59
C SER A 77 19.05 -11.00 -25.55
N ARG A 78 18.26 -10.13 -24.94
CA ARG A 78 18.65 -9.27 -23.83
C ARG A 78 17.64 -9.45 -22.72
N ASP A 79 18.07 -10.06 -21.62
CA ASP A 79 17.21 -10.28 -20.47
C ASP A 79 17.36 -9.11 -19.52
N PHE A 80 16.30 -8.32 -19.33
CA PHE A 80 16.30 -7.22 -18.39
C PHE A 80 16.43 -7.74 -16.96
N SER A 81 17.33 -7.12 -16.19
CA SER A 81 17.62 -7.48 -14.81
C SER A 81 17.12 -6.44 -13.80
N ARG A 82 17.11 -5.15 -14.19
CA ARG A 82 16.67 -4.04 -13.33
C ARG A 82 16.16 -2.89 -14.17
N ILE A 83 15.11 -2.21 -13.68
CA ILE A 83 14.60 -0.97 -14.23
C ILE A 83 14.65 0.08 -13.13
N LEU A 84 15.24 1.24 -13.42
CA LEU A 84 15.34 2.37 -12.52
C LEU A 84 14.71 3.60 -13.17
N ALA A 85 13.87 4.30 -12.42
CA ALA A 85 13.34 5.60 -12.78
C ALA A 85 13.72 6.61 -11.70
N GLU A 86 14.19 7.78 -12.12
CA GLU A 86 14.67 8.84 -11.23
C GLU A 86 14.02 10.18 -11.61
N GLY A 87 13.65 10.94 -10.59
CA GLY A 87 13.09 12.29 -10.71
C GLY A 87 11.65 12.29 -11.24
N ASN A 88 10.73 12.90 -10.49
CA ASN A 88 9.33 13.07 -10.86
C ASN A 88 8.66 11.79 -11.37
N VAL A 89 8.94 10.67 -10.68
CA VAL A 89 8.49 9.36 -11.13
C VAL A 89 6.98 9.24 -11.04
N SER A 90 6.36 8.73 -12.10
CA SER A 90 4.99 8.28 -12.09
C SER A 90 4.82 7.04 -12.95
N PHE A 91 3.95 6.14 -12.54
CA PHE A 91 3.59 4.98 -13.34
C PHE A 91 2.07 4.78 -13.39
N LYS A 92 1.63 4.10 -14.43
CA LYS A 92 0.25 3.61 -14.56
C LYS A 92 0.27 2.20 -15.15
N ASP A 93 -0.53 1.31 -14.54
CA ASP A 93 -0.76 -0.04 -15.03
C ASP A 93 -2.25 -0.37 -14.87
N GLY A 94 -2.98 -0.32 -15.98
CA GLY A 94 -4.44 -0.45 -15.97
C GLY A 94 -5.10 0.61 -15.08
N ARG A 95 -5.69 0.18 -13.95
CA ARG A 95 -6.38 1.04 -12.99
C ARG A 95 -5.52 1.46 -11.80
N ILE A 96 -4.27 1.05 -11.78
CA ILE A 96 -3.31 1.33 -10.71
C ILE A 96 -2.37 2.42 -11.19
N SER A 97 -2.03 3.32 -10.31
CA SER A 97 -1.04 4.37 -10.56
C SER A 97 -0.23 4.64 -9.30
N GLY A 98 0.98 5.15 -9.48
CA GLY A 98 1.81 5.57 -8.36
C GLY A 98 2.73 6.70 -8.74
N THR A 99 3.23 7.39 -7.72
CA THR A 99 4.15 8.53 -7.82
C THR A 99 5.22 8.46 -6.73
N GLY A 100 6.41 8.94 -7.05
CA GLY A 100 7.53 9.02 -6.12
C GLY A 100 8.69 9.82 -6.69
N ALA A 101 9.79 9.91 -5.98
CA ALA A 101 11.02 10.51 -6.52
C ALA A 101 11.84 9.50 -7.32
N THR A 102 11.84 8.23 -6.90
CA THR A 102 12.52 7.14 -7.60
C THR A 102 11.64 5.89 -7.62
N ALA A 103 11.79 5.07 -8.66
CA ALA A 103 11.26 3.71 -8.67
C ALA A 103 12.37 2.75 -9.12
N ASP A 104 12.55 1.68 -8.37
CA ASP A 104 13.56 0.65 -8.60
C ASP A 104 12.89 -0.72 -8.67
N TYR A 105 13.04 -1.39 -9.79
CA TYR A 105 12.54 -2.74 -9.98
C TYR A 105 13.69 -3.72 -10.26
N ASP A 106 14.03 -4.56 -9.29
CA ASP A 106 14.92 -5.71 -9.45
C ASP A 106 14.12 -6.91 -9.95
N LEU A 107 14.20 -7.21 -11.25
CA LEU A 107 13.45 -8.29 -11.88
C LEU A 107 13.89 -9.67 -11.37
N SER A 108 15.16 -9.82 -11.01
CA SER A 108 15.72 -11.09 -10.54
C SER A 108 15.20 -11.46 -9.16
N LYS A 109 15.05 -10.48 -8.29
CA LYS A 109 14.49 -10.62 -6.95
C LYS A 109 12.98 -10.44 -6.91
N ARG A 110 12.37 -9.94 -7.98
CA ARG A 110 10.96 -9.54 -8.04
C ARG A 110 10.61 -8.57 -6.92
N HIS A 111 11.48 -7.57 -6.76
CA HIS A 111 11.45 -6.59 -5.70
C HIS A 111 11.26 -5.20 -6.29
N TYR A 112 10.26 -4.48 -5.82
CA TYR A 112 9.87 -3.15 -6.29
C TYR A 112 10.00 -2.17 -5.14
N VAL A 113 10.65 -1.05 -5.36
CA VAL A 113 10.77 0.04 -4.38
C VAL A 113 10.36 1.35 -5.03
N LEU A 114 9.37 2.00 -4.48
CA LEU A 114 8.96 3.35 -4.84
C LEU A 114 9.35 4.26 -3.69
N SER A 115 10.27 5.19 -3.91
CA SER A 115 10.86 6.00 -2.83
C SER A 115 10.70 7.49 -3.07
N GLY A 116 10.92 8.24 -2.00
CA GLY A 116 10.98 9.69 -1.97
C GLY A 116 9.80 10.32 -1.26
N PRO A 117 9.84 11.63 -1.04
CA PRO A 117 8.83 12.29 -0.23
C PRO A 117 7.44 12.04 -0.82
N ASN A 118 6.56 11.46 0.02
CA ASN A 118 5.19 11.12 -0.34
C ASN A 118 5.08 10.09 -1.48
N ALA A 119 5.81 8.97 -1.38
CA ALA A 119 5.56 7.83 -2.23
C ALA A 119 4.10 7.41 -2.11
N SER A 120 3.40 7.25 -3.23
CA SER A 120 1.96 7.00 -3.26
C SER A 120 1.60 5.97 -4.32
N ILE A 121 0.69 5.08 -3.98
CA ILE A 121 0.07 4.13 -4.91
C ILE A 121 -1.44 4.24 -4.73
N SER A 122 -2.17 4.30 -5.82
CA SER A 122 -3.63 4.38 -5.82
C SER A 122 -4.25 3.43 -6.85
N GLY A 123 -5.46 2.98 -6.54
CA GLY A 123 -6.25 2.09 -7.38
C GLY A 123 -7.72 2.07 -6.96
N PRO A 124 -8.51 1.14 -7.52
CA PRO A 124 -9.96 1.10 -7.31
C PRO A 124 -10.37 0.93 -5.84
N ASP A 125 -9.55 0.25 -5.05
CA ASP A 125 -9.88 -0.10 -3.68
C ASP A 125 -9.37 0.91 -2.65
N GLY A 126 -8.55 1.87 -3.09
CA GLY A 126 -8.04 2.92 -2.21
C GLY A 126 -6.67 3.45 -2.60
N GLN A 127 -5.99 4.02 -1.63
CA GLN A 127 -4.68 4.63 -1.75
C GLN A 127 -3.80 4.21 -0.57
N ALA A 128 -2.52 4.00 -0.85
CA ALA A 128 -1.48 3.76 0.13
C ALA A 128 -0.36 4.79 -0.06
N ASP A 129 0.06 5.42 1.02
CA ASP A 129 1.10 6.45 1.01
C ASP A 129 2.14 6.16 2.10
N ALA A 130 3.38 6.57 1.84
CA ALA A 130 4.47 6.54 2.79
C ALA A 130 5.38 7.75 2.57
N GLU A 131 5.95 8.30 3.65
CA GLU A 131 6.83 9.45 3.51
C GLU A 131 8.14 9.08 2.83
N THR A 132 8.74 7.94 3.18
CA THR A 132 10.05 7.52 2.69
C THR A 132 9.95 6.55 1.52
N GLN A 133 9.26 5.43 1.68
CA GLN A 133 9.15 4.43 0.62
C GLN A 133 7.99 3.45 0.79
N ILE A 134 7.56 2.91 -0.34
CA ILE A 134 6.70 1.74 -0.46
C ILE A 134 7.53 0.65 -1.12
N ASP A 135 7.66 -0.48 -0.45
CA ASP A 135 8.52 -1.59 -0.83
C ASP A 135 7.66 -2.85 -1.02
N PHE A 136 7.73 -3.49 -2.15
CA PHE A 136 7.00 -4.72 -2.45
C PHE A 136 7.95 -5.87 -2.74
N GLU A 137 8.06 -6.79 -1.79
CA GLU A 137 8.76 -8.06 -1.93
C GLU A 137 7.82 -9.16 -2.41
N ARG A 138 7.77 -9.40 -3.70
CA ARG A 138 6.84 -10.39 -4.26
C ARG A 138 7.09 -11.82 -3.78
N ASN A 139 8.33 -12.19 -3.53
CA ASN A 139 8.67 -13.54 -3.08
C ASN A 139 8.19 -13.84 -1.66
N SER A 140 8.13 -12.84 -0.78
CA SER A 140 7.58 -12.93 0.57
C SER A 140 6.10 -12.55 0.64
N ALA A 141 5.55 -12.08 -0.50
CA ALA A 141 4.19 -11.56 -0.62
C ALA A 141 3.90 -10.45 0.42
N LYS A 142 4.85 -9.52 0.59
CA LYS A 142 4.73 -8.43 1.56
C LYS A 142 4.95 -7.07 0.93
N ILE A 143 4.15 -6.11 1.39
CA ILE A 143 4.31 -4.69 1.07
C ILE A 143 4.62 -3.96 2.37
N TYR A 144 5.67 -3.15 2.38
CA TYR A 144 6.09 -2.32 3.51
C TYR A 144 5.92 -0.86 3.14
N LEU A 145 5.19 -0.12 3.97
CA LEU A 145 5.07 1.33 3.92
C LEU A 145 5.90 1.88 5.07
N GLN A 146 6.84 2.76 4.79
CA GLN A 146 7.81 3.26 5.77
C GLN A 146 7.66 4.76 5.98
N ASP A 147 7.63 5.13 7.23
CA ASP A 147 7.49 6.49 7.77
C ASP A 147 6.17 7.17 7.39
N ASN A 148 5.43 7.59 8.41
CA ASN A 148 4.12 8.23 8.27
C ASN A 148 3.21 7.48 7.27
N ALA A 149 3.16 6.16 7.46
CA ALA A 149 2.43 5.26 6.57
C ALA A 149 0.92 5.48 6.70
N ARG A 150 0.23 5.46 5.55
CA ARG A 150 -1.21 5.68 5.49
C ARG A 150 -1.86 4.78 4.45
N ILE A 151 -2.99 4.19 4.81
CA ILE A 151 -3.90 3.51 3.89
C ILE A 151 -5.28 4.16 3.99
N ILE A 152 -5.85 4.53 2.85
CA ILE A 152 -7.20 5.08 2.72
C ILE A 152 -7.97 4.15 1.80
N LEU A 153 -9.04 3.54 2.30
CA LEU A 153 -9.90 2.67 1.51
C LEU A 153 -10.94 3.48 0.73
N SER A 154 -11.42 2.93 -0.36
CA SER A 154 -12.45 3.56 -1.20
C SER A 154 -13.78 3.77 -0.47
N ASP A 155 -14.04 3.06 0.63
CA ASP A 155 -15.21 3.23 1.50
C ASP A 155 -15.00 4.31 2.59
N GLY A 156 -13.84 4.97 2.61
CA GLY A 156 -13.52 6.08 3.50
C GLY A 156 -12.86 5.69 4.81
N ARG A 157 -12.65 4.40 5.08
CA ARG A 157 -11.85 3.94 6.24
C ARG A 157 -10.39 4.29 6.04
N ARG A 158 -9.69 4.57 7.14
CA ARG A 158 -8.28 4.98 7.13
C ARG A 158 -7.50 4.27 8.21
N LEU A 159 -6.25 3.95 7.90
CA LEU A 159 -5.25 3.42 8.82
C LEU A 159 -4.00 4.28 8.73
N PHE A 160 -3.46 4.69 9.85
CA PHE A 160 -2.22 5.43 10.00
C PHE A 160 -1.28 4.70 10.94
N GLY A 161 0.01 4.92 10.79
CA GLY A 161 1.05 4.42 11.68
C GLY A 161 2.42 4.90 11.21
N ASP A 162 3.45 4.74 12.03
CA ASP A 162 4.82 5.02 11.60
C ASP A 162 5.21 4.08 10.46
N SER A 163 4.80 2.83 10.54
CA SER A 163 4.97 1.85 9.46
C SER A 163 3.76 0.93 9.33
N ILE A 164 3.50 0.48 8.10
CA ILE A 164 2.45 -0.50 7.83
C ILE A 164 3.02 -1.62 6.96
N THR A 165 2.77 -2.88 7.37
CA THR A 165 3.09 -4.07 6.59
C THR A 165 1.80 -4.73 6.13
N VAL A 166 1.65 -4.89 4.82
CA VAL A 166 0.54 -5.64 4.22
C VAL A 166 1.05 -7.00 3.79
N ILE A 167 0.40 -8.07 4.21
CA ILE A 167 0.72 -9.46 3.86
C ILE A 167 -0.36 -9.97 2.90
N LEU A 168 0.08 -10.58 1.82
CA LEU A 168 -0.78 -11.09 0.76
C LEU A 168 -0.94 -12.61 0.84
N ASP A 169 -2.04 -13.12 0.31
CA ASP A 169 -2.24 -14.54 0.07
C ASP A 169 -1.63 -14.99 -1.28
N ASP A 170 -1.72 -16.28 -1.61
CA ASP A 170 -1.21 -16.85 -2.87
C ASP A 170 -1.91 -16.30 -4.12
N LYS A 171 -3.04 -15.59 -3.96
CA LYS A 171 -3.80 -14.93 -5.03
C LYS A 171 -3.55 -13.42 -5.06
N GLU A 172 -2.57 -12.97 -4.25
CA GLU A 172 -2.21 -11.56 -4.09
C GLU A 172 -3.34 -10.68 -3.51
N ASN A 173 -4.29 -11.28 -2.75
CA ASN A 173 -5.24 -10.51 -1.95
C ASN A 173 -4.64 -10.24 -0.55
N VAL A 174 -5.10 -9.16 0.10
CA VAL A 174 -4.71 -8.90 1.49
C VAL A 174 -5.16 -10.04 2.39
N SER A 175 -4.24 -10.61 3.14
CA SER A 175 -4.54 -11.59 4.19
C SER A 175 -4.40 -11.00 5.59
N ARG A 176 -3.44 -10.08 5.80
CA ARG A 176 -3.17 -9.44 7.08
C ARG A 176 -2.57 -8.06 6.89
N VAL A 177 -2.87 -7.13 7.81
CA VAL A 177 -2.25 -5.82 7.86
C VAL A 177 -1.75 -5.57 9.28
N ILE A 178 -0.48 -5.19 9.41
CA ILE A 178 0.16 -4.85 10.69
C ILE A 178 0.61 -3.40 10.62
N ALA A 179 0.16 -2.57 11.54
CA ALA A 179 0.61 -1.19 11.69
C ALA A 179 1.32 -1.03 13.02
N ASN A 180 2.40 -0.26 13.04
CA ASN A 180 3.20 -0.01 14.23
C ASN A 180 3.49 1.48 14.37
N GLY A 181 3.54 1.95 15.63
CA GLY A 181 3.85 3.32 16.04
C GLY A 181 2.71 4.29 15.75
N ASP A 182 2.25 4.99 16.77
CA ASP A 182 1.18 6.01 16.70
C ASP A 182 -0.01 5.60 15.81
N VAL A 183 -0.47 4.37 16.01
CA VAL A 183 -1.52 3.78 15.15
C VAL A 183 -2.85 4.47 15.38
N GLU A 184 -3.50 4.88 14.29
CA GLU A 184 -4.89 5.34 14.28
C GLU A 184 -5.70 4.59 13.22
N VAL A 185 -6.83 4.02 13.63
CA VAL A 185 -7.84 3.41 12.75
C VAL A 185 -9.08 4.28 12.77
N ILE A 186 -9.50 4.82 11.63
CA ILE A 186 -10.75 5.56 11.47
C ILE A 186 -11.73 4.72 10.66
N GLN A 187 -12.85 4.36 11.27
CA GLN A 187 -13.88 3.54 10.60
C GLN A 187 -14.91 4.42 9.87
N THR A 188 -15.46 5.39 10.60
CA THR A 188 -16.44 6.36 10.10
C THR A 188 -16.18 7.70 10.77
N PRO A 189 -16.67 8.81 10.24
CA PRO A 189 -16.58 10.08 10.95
C PRO A 189 -17.12 9.98 12.38
N GLY A 190 -16.25 10.29 13.37
CA GLY A 190 -16.58 10.21 14.80
C GLY A 190 -16.35 8.85 15.46
N SER A 191 -15.91 7.83 14.71
CA SER A 191 -15.54 6.53 15.28
C SER A 191 -14.09 6.20 14.90
N SER A 192 -13.20 6.16 15.89
CA SER A 192 -11.78 5.86 15.71
C SER A 192 -11.23 5.03 16.86
N ALA A 193 -10.08 4.43 16.62
CA ALA A 193 -9.31 3.70 17.61
C ALA A 193 -7.84 4.06 17.46
N THR A 194 -7.13 4.22 18.59
CA THR A 194 -5.68 4.45 18.62
C THR A 194 -4.99 3.41 19.47
N GLY A 195 -3.69 3.17 19.21
CA GLY A 195 -2.85 2.25 19.94
C GLY A 195 -1.41 2.30 19.47
N ASP A 196 -0.52 1.52 20.06
CA ASP A 196 0.88 1.45 19.67
C ASP A 196 1.07 0.49 18.47
N GLU A 197 0.21 -0.54 18.36
CA GLU A 197 0.21 -1.54 17.29
C GLU A 197 -1.22 -1.93 16.92
N ALA A 198 -1.46 -2.21 15.64
CA ALA A 198 -2.69 -2.84 15.15
C ALA A 198 -2.37 -4.03 14.26
N ASP A 199 -3.13 -5.10 14.42
CA ASP A 199 -3.05 -6.34 13.65
C ASP A 199 -4.43 -6.73 13.13
N TYR A 200 -4.63 -6.57 11.84
CA TYR A 200 -5.87 -6.90 11.14
C TYR A 200 -5.76 -8.25 10.45
N ASP A 201 -6.63 -9.19 10.81
CA ASP A 201 -6.84 -10.45 10.10
C ASP A 201 -8.03 -10.31 9.14
N HIS A 202 -7.74 -10.39 7.84
CA HIS A 202 -8.76 -10.24 6.80
C HIS A 202 -9.81 -11.36 6.83
N LYS A 203 -9.40 -12.60 7.10
CA LYS A 203 -10.30 -13.76 7.11
C LYS A 203 -11.26 -13.71 8.31
N ALA A 204 -10.77 -13.35 9.47
CA ALA A 204 -11.56 -13.17 10.66
C ALA A 204 -12.36 -11.86 10.61
N ASN A 205 -11.92 -10.88 9.84
CA ASN A 205 -12.41 -9.49 9.80
C ASN A 205 -12.34 -8.81 11.17
N ILE A 206 -11.23 -9.05 11.88
CA ILE A 206 -10.97 -8.56 13.24
C ILE A 206 -9.68 -7.77 13.22
N THR A 207 -9.67 -6.64 13.95
CA THR A 207 -8.44 -5.92 14.31
C THR A 207 -8.21 -6.05 15.80
N ILE A 208 -6.97 -6.39 16.18
CA ILE A 208 -6.45 -6.29 17.55
C ILE A 208 -5.57 -5.05 17.62
N LEU A 209 -5.90 -4.13 18.51
CA LEU A 209 -5.01 -3.02 18.87
C LEU A 209 -4.35 -3.33 20.22
N THR A 210 -3.08 -2.99 20.35
CA THR A 210 -2.32 -3.15 21.59
C THR A 210 -1.54 -1.89 21.94
N GLY A 211 -1.36 -1.68 23.25
CA GLY A 211 -0.61 -0.56 23.82
C GLY A 211 -1.39 0.77 23.79
N ASN A 212 -1.61 1.34 24.98
CA ASN A 212 -2.24 2.67 25.15
C ASN A 212 -3.54 2.86 24.37
N VAL A 213 -4.39 1.82 24.33
CA VAL A 213 -5.56 1.80 23.46
C VAL A 213 -6.63 2.78 23.91
N THR A 214 -7.11 3.57 22.96
CA THR A 214 -8.30 4.42 23.12
C THR A 214 -9.28 4.13 21.98
N LEU A 215 -10.53 3.81 22.32
CA LEU A 215 -11.65 3.73 21.38
C LEU A 215 -12.51 4.98 21.54
N ILE A 216 -12.90 5.59 20.45
CA ILE A 216 -13.75 6.79 20.40
C ILE A 216 -14.98 6.49 19.53
N ASP A 217 -16.16 6.81 20.07
CA ASP A 217 -17.42 6.76 19.35
C ASP A 217 -18.27 8.00 19.71
N GLY A 218 -18.25 9.00 18.83
CA GLY A 218 -18.78 10.31 19.10
C GLY A 218 -18.09 10.98 20.29
N GLU A 219 -18.84 11.22 21.38
CA GLU A 219 -18.32 11.77 22.64
C GLU A 219 -17.87 10.69 23.63
N ASN A 220 -18.14 9.41 23.34
CA ASN A 220 -17.80 8.31 24.23
C ASN A 220 -16.36 7.86 24.00
N LYS A 221 -15.67 7.54 25.09
CA LYS A 221 -14.28 7.04 25.05
C LYS A 221 -14.09 5.85 25.96
N LEU A 222 -13.38 4.83 25.49
CA LEU A 222 -12.95 3.69 26.26
C LEU A 222 -11.43 3.61 26.24
N PHE A 223 -10.83 3.24 27.36
CA PHE A 223 -9.38 3.18 27.52
C PHE A 223 -8.97 1.82 28.10
N GLY A 224 -7.86 1.26 27.60
CA GLY A 224 -7.29 0.01 28.07
C GLY A 224 -5.99 -0.35 27.37
N ASP A 225 -5.54 -1.59 27.53
CA ASP A 225 -4.26 -2.04 26.99
C ASP A 225 -4.42 -2.76 25.65
N VAL A 226 -5.57 -3.41 25.45
CA VAL A 226 -5.89 -4.18 24.24
C VAL A 226 -7.32 -3.90 23.84
N ALA A 227 -7.55 -3.71 22.53
CA ALA A 227 -8.92 -3.73 21.98
C ALA A 227 -9.04 -4.75 20.86
N GLU A 228 -10.19 -5.42 20.82
CA GLU A 228 -10.63 -6.26 19.72
C GLU A 228 -11.80 -5.56 19.01
N ILE A 229 -11.67 -5.34 17.72
CA ILE A 229 -12.69 -4.73 16.88
C ILE A 229 -13.12 -5.74 15.84
N ASP A 230 -14.35 -6.24 15.97
CA ASP A 230 -14.97 -7.15 15.00
C ASP A 230 -15.83 -6.35 14.00
N PHE A 231 -15.34 -6.20 12.79
CA PHE A 231 -16.05 -5.46 11.73
C PHE A 231 -17.28 -6.22 11.17
N SER A 232 -17.38 -7.52 11.45
CA SER A 232 -18.52 -8.33 10.99
C SER A 232 -19.74 -8.11 11.86
N THR A 233 -19.52 -7.94 13.17
CA THR A 233 -20.58 -7.74 14.17
C THR A 233 -20.75 -6.29 14.60
N GLY A 234 -19.74 -5.44 14.35
CA GLY A 234 -19.67 -4.07 14.85
C GLY A 234 -19.38 -3.98 16.35
N ILE A 235 -18.91 -5.08 16.97
CA ILE A 235 -18.57 -5.11 18.39
C ILE A 235 -17.11 -4.71 18.58
N SER A 236 -16.89 -3.72 19.45
CA SER A 236 -15.58 -3.35 19.93
C SER A 236 -15.48 -3.67 21.42
N LYS A 237 -14.45 -4.44 21.79
CA LYS A 237 -14.21 -4.88 23.16
C LYS A 237 -12.84 -4.39 23.60
N ILE A 238 -12.77 -3.77 24.79
CA ILE A 238 -11.49 -3.35 25.38
C ILE A 238 -11.16 -4.23 26.59
N ILE A 239 -9.89 -4.57 26.73
CA ILE A 239 -9.40 -5.54 27.72
C ILE A 239 -8.16 -4.93 28.39
N SER A 240 -7.97 -5.19 29.68
CA SER A 240 -6.71 -4.97 30.36
C SER A 240 -5.80 -6.18 30.17
N SER A 241 -4.54 -5.95 29.82
CA SER A 241 -3.52 -7.00 29.66
C SER A 241 -2.91 -7.45 31.00
N SER A 242 -3.10 -6.69 32.08
CA SER A 242 -2.49 -6.97 33.38
C SER A 242 -3.50 -7.47 34.39
N LEU A 243 -3.03 -8.33 35.34
CA LEU A 243 -3.85 -8.83 36.44
C LEU A 243 -4.37 -7.74 37.39
N VAL A 244 -3.75 -6.55 37.35
CA VAL A 244 -4.12 -5.36 38.15
C VAL A 244 -4.55 -4.19 37.30
N GLY A 245 -4.55 -4.34 35.98
CA GLY A 245 -4.99 -3.31 35.01
C GLY A 245 -6.50 -3.11 35.09
N ARG A 246 -6.92 -1.92 34.71
CA ARG A 246 -8.34 -1.55 34.65
C ARG A 246 -8.66 -0.96 33.31
N VAL A 247 -9.79 -1.34 32.74
CA VAL A 247 -10.40 -0.61 31.64
C VAL A 247 -11.26 0.52 32.20
N SER A 248 -11.33 1.63 31.50
CA SER A 248 -12.17 2.76 31.90
C SER A 248 -12.98 3.29 30.73
N GLY A 249 -14.10 3.92 31.00
CA GLY A 249 -14.97 4.49 29.99
C GLY A 249 -15.49 5.86 30.44
N GLN A 250 -15.56 6.77 29.49
CA GLN A 250 -16.20 8.09 29.62
C GLN A 250 -17.39 8.12 28.67
N PHE A 251 -18.57 8.39 29.22
CA PHE A 251 -19.81 8.38 28.44
C PHE A 251 -20.48 9.74 28.57
N SER A 252 -20.81 10.36 27.44
CA SER A 252 -21.61 11.57 27.39
C SER A 252 -23.07 11.23 27.70
N ARG A 253 -23.65 11.95 28.66
CA ARG A 253 -25.06 11.83 28.98
C ARG A 253 -25.85 12.85 28.15
N LEU A 254 -26.57 12.40 27.14
CA LEU A 254 -27.60 13.20 26.53
C LEU A 254 -28.72 13.42 27.57
N ILE A 255 -28.71 14.57 28.24
CA ILE A 255 -29.87 15.03 29.01
C ILE A 255 -30.86 15.54 27.97
N THR A 256 -31.70 14.65 27.47
CA THR A 256 -32.95 15.11 26.84
C THR A 256 -33.81 15.69 27.94
N ASP A 257 -33.94 17.00 27.96
CA ASP A 257 -34.85 17.70 28.86
C ASP A 257 -36.28 17.25 28.48
N PRO A 258 -37.05 16.58 29.39
CA PRO A 258 -38.37 16.10 29.04
C PRO A 258 -39.42 17.17 29.28
N LYS A 259 -39.16 18.40 28.81
CA LYS A 259 -40.19 19.46 28.86
C LYS A 259 -39.89 20.57 27.84
N GLN A 260 -40.50 20.54 26.71
CA GLN A 260 -41.29 21.66 26.20
C GLN A 260 -42.38 21.09 25.28
#